data_ff30054343f8a4de35acd8acd3061cad
#
_entry.id   ff30054343f8a4de35acd8acd3061cad
#
_cell.length_a   1.000
_cell.length_b   1.000
_cell.length_c   1.000
_cell.angle_alpha   90.00
_cell.angle_beta   90.00
_cell.angle_gamma   90.00
#
_symmetry.space_group_name_H-M   'P 1'
#
loop_
_entity.id
_entity.type
_entity.pdbx_description
1 polymer ?
#
loop_
_entity_poly.entity_id
_entity_poly.type
_entity_poly.pdbx_seq_one_letter_code
_entity_poly.pdbx_strand_id
1 'polypeptide(L)'
;MQTHAIYTNLSESVTLVCEQCHRSRALQAADVKDLPQPLKVRCPCGATFGVNIIVRQFYRRKTRLSGTYVKHDPQRNTILEQGRMIVEDISRRGIGLRILSRHTVVVNDVLSVTFTLDDKQKTDIRKPVRVRRIDDRFIGAEFVDHDTYTDTNRILGFYLMPR
;
A
#
# COMPACT_ATOMS: atom_id res chain seq x y z
N MET A 1 -0.17 4.42 26.48
CA MET A 1 -1.24 3.59 25.89
C MET A 1 -0.71 2.95 24.62
N GLN A 2 -0.73 1.65 24.55
CA GLN A 2 -0.26 0.91 23.40
C GLN A 2 -1.27 1.10 22.26
N THR A 3 -0.78 1.41 21.06
CA THR A 3 -1.65 1.70 19.90
C THR A 3 -1.34 0.72 18.78
N HIS A 4 -2.36 0.04 18.25
CA HIS A 4 -2.25 -0.90 17.15
C HIS A 4 -2.85 -0.31 15.87
N ALA A 5 -2.22 -0.53 14.72
CA ALA A 5 -2.75 -0.13 13.43
C ALA A 5 -3.43 -1.32 12.75
N ILE A 6 -4.70 -1.12 12.33
CA ILE A 6 -5.47 -2.09 11.57
C ILE A 6 -5.82 -1.49 10.21
N TYR A 7 -5.48 -2.20 9.15
CA TYR A 7 -5.81 -1.80 7.78
C TYR A 7 -7.02 -2.61 7.29
N THR A 8 -8.00 -1.92 6.73
CA THR A 8 -9.23 -2.54 6.24
C THR A 8 -9.80 -1.79 5.03
N ASN A 9 -10.81 -2.35 4.39
CA ASN A 9 -11.60 -1.71 3.33
C ASN A 9 -12.97 -1.27 3.87
N LEU A 10 -13.63 -0.35 3.18
CA LEU A 10 -14.94 0.18 3.61
C LEU A 10 -16.02 -0.88 3.80
N SER A 11 -15.98 -1.96 3.01
CA SER A 11 -16.95 -3.05 3.05
C SER A 11 -16.64 -4.15 4.06
N GLU A 12 -15.52 -4.04 4.77
CA GLU A 12 -15.06 -5.07 5.69
C GLU A 12 -15.40 -4.73 7.15
N SER A 13 -15.55 -5.76 7.96
CA SER A 13 -15.59 -5.63 9.41
C SER A 13 -14.19 -5.75 10.00
N VAL A 14 -13.90 -4.97 11.00
CA VAL A 14 -12.66 -5.00 11.78
C VAL A 14 -12.93 -5.70 13.09
N THR A 15 -12.15 -6.73 13.41
CA THR A 15 -12.22 -7.40 14.70
C THR A 15 -11.17 -6.83 15.64
N LEU A 16 -11.63 -6.20 16.71
CA LEU A 16 -10.77 -5.75 17.81
C LEU A 16 -10.64 -6.87 18.84
N VAL A 17 -9.42 -7.19 19.22
CA VAL A 17 -9.13 -8.20 20.25
C VAL A 17 -8.45 -7.54 21.43
N CYS A 18 -8.99 -7.75 22.63
CA CYS A 18 -8.37 -7.27 23.85
C CYS A 18 -7.18 -8.17 24.21
N GLU A 19 -5.99 -7.59 24.32
CA GLU A 19 -4.78 -8.36 24.69
C GLU A 19 -4.80 -8.94 26.09
N GLN A 20 -5.58 -8.34 27.00
CA GLN A 20 -5.65 -8.79 28.39
C GLN A 20 -6.60 -9.97 28.61
N CYS A 21 -7.78 -9.97 27.97
CA CYS A 21 -8.79 -11.00 28.18
C CYS A 21 -9.23 -11.76 26.93
N HIS A 22 -8.61 -11.45 25.78
CA HIS A 22 -8.84 -12.04 24.46
C HIS A 22 -10.30 -11.94 23.93
N ARG A 23 -11.16 -11.17 24.57
CA ARG A 23 -12.49 -10.87 24.03
C ARG A 23 -12.35 -10.09 22.73
N SER A 24 -13.17 -10.47 21.77
CA SER A 24 -13.24 -9.82 20.47
C SER A 24 -14.53 -9.02 20.31
N ARG A 25 -14.46 -7.94 19.53
CA ARG A 25 -15.61 -7.14 19.10
C ARG A 25 -15.42 -6.77 17.64
N ALA A 26 -16.45 -7.03 16.82
CA ALA A 26 -16.47 -6.60 15.44
C ALA A 26 -17.04 -5.18 15.30
N LEU A 27 -16.42 -4.35 14.46
CA LEU A 27 -16.88 -3.02 14.06
C LEU A 27 -16.92 -2.97 12.53
N GLN A 28 -17.91 -2.25 11.98
CA GLN A 28 -17.89 -1.97 10.55
C GLN A 28 -16.90 -0.84 10.26
N ALA A 29 -16.05 -1.04 9.26
CA ALA A 29 -15.06 -0.03 8.85
C ALA A 29 -15.72 1.30 8.46
N ALA A 30 -16.91 1.24 7.84
CA ALA A 30 -17.68 2.41 7.45
C ALA A 30 -18.12 3.27 8.64
N ASP A 31 -18.40 2.67 9.80
CA ASP A 31 -18.86 3.38 11.00
C ASP A 31 -17.74 4.14 11.72
N VAL A 32 -16.50 3.75 11.49
CA VAL A 32 -15.35 4.29 12.24
C VAL A 32 -14.36 5.08 11.38
N LYS A 33 -14.55 5.13 10.07
CA LYS A 33 -13.62 5.78 9.12
C LYS A 33 -13.41 7.27 9.40
N ASP A 34 -14.45 7.98 9.83
CA ASP A 34 -14.44 9.42 10.04
C ASP A 34 -14.24 9.82 11.52
N LEU A 35 -14.03 8.82 12.39
CA LEU A 35 -13.80 9.09 13.81
C LEU A 35 -12.34 9.53 14.06
N PRO A 36 -12.11 10.41 15.06
CA PRO A 36 -10.76 10.78 15.46
C PRO A 36 -9.92 9.57 15.82
N GLN A 37 -8.68 9.55 15.35
CA GLN A 37 -7.73 8.45 15.56
C GLN A 37 -6.61 8.90 16.52
N PRO A 38 -6.07 8.03 17.38
CA PRO A 38 -6.49 6.63 17.60
C PRO A 38 -7.82 6.52 18.34
N LEU A 39 -8.62 5.52 17.97
CA LEU A 39 -9.82 5.18 18.72
C LEU A 39 -9.46 4.64 20.09
N LYS A 40 -9.98 5.25 21.14
CA LYS A 40 -9.82 4.74 22.51
C LYS A 40 -10.87 3.67 22.79
N VAL A 41 -10.41 2.43 22.95
CA VAL A 41 -11.29 1.27 23.20
C VAL A 41 -11.19 0.87 24.65
N ARG A 42 -12.34 0.75 25.32
CA ARG A 42 -12.46 0.24 26.68
C ARG A 42 -13.09 -1.15 26.65
N CYS A 43 -12.36 -2.14 27.15
CA CYS A 43 -12.84 -3.50 27.27
C CYS A 43 -13.66 -3.67 28.57
N PRO A 44 -14.69 -4.54 28.60
CA PRO A 44 -15.40 -4.88 29.83
C PRO A 44 -14.52 -5.45 30.96
N CYS A 45 -13.33 -5.99 30.62
CA CYS A 45 -12.37 -6.45 31.64
C CYS A 45 -11.62 -5.27 32.33
N GLY A 46 -11.87 -4.02 31.94
CA GLY A 46 -11.22 -2.82 32.46
C GLY A 46 -10.03 -2.32 31.65
N ALA A 47 -9.50 -3.13 30.73
CA ALA A 47 -8.38 -2.72 29.87
C ALA A 47 -8.77 -1.57 28.94
N THR A 48 -7.84 -0.64 28.70
CA THR A 48 -8.00 0.44 27.73
C THR A 48 -6.81 0.43 26.77
N PHE A 49 -7.09 0.49 25.47
CA PHE A 49 -6.05 0.51 24.43
C PHE A 49 -6.45 1.40 23.27
N GLY A 50 -5.48 1.83 22.48
CA GLY A 50 -5.67 2.66 21.27
C GLY A 50 -5.64 1.82 20.01
N VAL A 51 -6.53 2.14 19.05
CA VAL A 51 -6.54 1.48 17.75
C VAL A 51 -6.60 2.54 16.65
N ASN A 52 -5.66 2.49 15.71
CA ASN A 52 -5.71 3.24 14.47
C ASN A 52 -6.35 2.36 13.39
N ILE A 53 -7.57 2.69 12.98
CA ILE A 53 -8.25 1.99 11.89
C ILE A 53 -8.04 2.78 10.61
N ILE A 54 -7.21 2.24 9.73
CA ILE A 54 -6.86 2.87 8.45
C ILE A 54 -7.73 2.23 7.36
N VAL A 55 -8.79 2.94 6.97
CA VAL A 55 -9.70 2.48 5.93
C VAL A 55 -9.14 2.84 4.57
N ARG A 56 -8.90 1.81 3.75
CA ARG A 56 -8.41 1.97 2.39
C ARG A 56 -9.56 2.22 1.43
N GLN A 57 -9.43 3.24 0.59
CA GLN A 57 -10.43 3.55 -0.44
C GLN A 57 -10.45 2.52 -1.57
N PHE A 58 -9.32 1.87 -1.82
CA PHE A 58 -9.16 0.95 -2.94
C PHE A 58 -8.61 -0.39 -2.48
N TYR A 59 -9.14 -1.45 -3.08
CA TYR A 59 -8.64 -2.81 -2.91
C TYR A 59 -7.16 -2.90 -3.28
N ARG A 60 -6.39 -3.65 -2.49
CA ARG A 60 -5.00 -4.00 -2.77
C ARG A 60 -4.88 -5.49 -3.03
N ARG A 61 -4.45 -5.81 -4.23
CA ARG A 61 -4.16 -7.20 -4.59
C ARG A 61 -2.75 -7.55 -4.13
N LYS A 62 -2.62 -8.64 -3.38
CA LYS A 62 -1.31 -9.22 -3.04
C LYS A 62 -0.70 -9.84 -4.28
N THR A 63 0.58 -9.60 -4.50
CA THR A 63 1.33 -10.05 -5.67
C THR A 63 2.73 -10.48 -5.30
N ARG A 64 3.43 -11.07 -6.24
CA ARG A 64 4.87 -11.31 -6.20
C ARG A 64 5.42 -11.18 -7.61
N LEU A 65 5.53 -9.96 -8.09
CA LEU A 65 5.93 -9.67 -9.47
C LEU A 65 7.34 -9.11 -9.49
N SER A 66 8.20 -9.71 -10.33
CA SER A 66 9.56 -9.22 -10.55
C SER A 66 9.55 -7.95 -11.38
N GLY A 67 10.41 -7.01 -11.06
CA GLY A 67 10.54 -5.77 -11.78
C GLY A 67 11.85 -5.05 -11.48
N THR A 68 11.95 -3.85 -12.04
CA THR A 68 13.07 -2.93 -11.85
C THR A 68 12.56 -1.54 -11.53
N TYR A 69 13.38 -0.77 -10.84
CA TYR A 69 13.12 0.66 -10.61
C TYR A 69 14.32 1.48 -11.07
N VAL A 70 14.03 2.73 -11.43
CA VAL A 70 15.03 3.73 -11.78
C VAL A 70 14.68 5.04 -11.07
N LYS A 71 15.68 5.63 -10.39
CA LYS A 71 15.62 6.96 -9.83
C LYS A 71 16.41 7.90 -10.71
N HIS A 72 15.76 8.93 -11.24
CA HIS A 72 16.36 9.97 -12.06
C HIS A 72 16.63 11.24 -11.26
N ASP A 73 17.69 11.95 -11.64
CA ASP A 73 17.88 13.34 -11.23
C ASP A 73 16.79 14.19 -11.91
N PRO A 74 15.92 14.90 -11.13
CA PRO A 74 14.83 15.67 -11.72
C PRO A 74 15.30 16.85 -12.58
N GLN A 75 16.54 17.34 -12.38
CA GLN A 75 17.09 18.49 -13.13
C GLN A 75 17.90 18.04 -14.34
N ARG A 76 18.66 16.95 -14.23
CA ARG A 76 19.61 16.51 -15.25
C ARG A 76 19.12 15.33 -16.08
N ASN A 77 18.02 14.71 -15.68
CA ASN A 77 17.48 13.47 -16.28
C ASN A 77 18.51 12.33 -16.40
N THR A 78 19.49 12.33 -15.51
CA THR A 78 20.48 11.25 -15.39
C THR A 78 20.02 10.22 -14.38
N ILE A 79 20.45 8.97 -14.57
CA ILE A 79 20.14 7.89 -13.62
C ILE A 79 21.00 8.07 -12.37
N LEU A 80 20.37 8.27 -11.22
CA LEU A 80 21.03 8.32 -9.92
C LEU A 80 21.16 6.94 -9.29
N GLU A 81 20.13 6.12 -9.45
CA GLU A 81 20.06 4.77 -8.88
C GLU A 81 19.13 3.90 -9.70
N GLN A 82 19.44 2.64 -9.80
CA GLN A 82 18.57 1.63 -10.40
C GLN A 82 18.80 0.27 -9.74
N GLY A 83 17.78 -0.59 -9.79
CA GLY A 83 17.89 -1.89 -9.17
C GLY A 83 16.69 -2.79 -9.46
N ARG A 84 16.77 -3.99 -8.90
CA ARG A 84 15.70 -5.00 -8.97
C ARG A 84 14.77 -4.85 -7.79
N MET A 85 13.50 -5.16 -8.02
CA MET A 85 12.46 -5.13 -7.02
C MET A 85 11.46 -6.27 -7.18
N ILE A 86 10.70 -6.51 -6.14
CA ILE A 86 9.50 -7.37 -6.15
C ILE A 86 8.30 -6.50 -5.81
N VAL A 87 7.27 -6.55 -6.65
CA VAL A 87 5.98 -5.92 -6.34
C VAL A 87 5.20 -6.86 -5.43
N GLU A 88 4.92 -6.43 -4.21
CA GLU A 88 4.24 -7.21 -3.17
C GLU A 88 2.73 -6.95 -3.09
N ASP A 89 2.30 -5.77 -3.49
CA ASP A 89 0.88 -5.43 -3.64
C ASP A 89 0.65 -4.31 -4.65
N ILE A 90 -0.54 -4.29 -5.25
CA ILE A 90 -0.97 -3.27 -6.21
C ILE A 90 -2.40 -2.86 -5.89
N SER A 91 -2.68 -1.56 -5.99
CA SER A 91 -4.01 -0.98 -6.00
C SER A 91 -4.19 -0.05 -7.20
N ARG A 92 -5.38 0.53 -7.37
CA ARG A 92 -5.61 1.52 -8.43
C ARG A 92 -4.76 2.79 -8.26
N ARG A 93 -4.36 3.14 -7.04
CA ARG A 93 -3.62 4.38 -6.74
C ARG A 93 -2.15 4.17 -6.45
N GLY A 94 -1.73 2.97 -6.13
CA GLY A 94 -0.35 2.78 -5.71
C GLY A 94 0.13 1.34 -5.68
N ILE A 95 1.36 1.19 -5.24
CA ILE A 95 2.12 -0.04 -5.27
C ILE A 95 2.93 -0.18 -3.98
N GLY A 96 2.99 -1.40 -3.45
CA GLY A 96 3.97 -1.79 -2.45
C GLY A 96 5.05 -2.63 -3.10
N LEU A 97 6.29 -2.24 -2.96
CA LEU A 97 7.42 -2.94 -3.56
C LEU A 97 8.56 -3.14 -2.56
N ARG A 98 9.34 -4.18 -2.76
CA ARG A 98 10.55 -4.47 -2.01
C ARG A 98 11.75 -4.36 -2.92
N ILE A 99 12.68 -3.48 -2.57
CA ILE A 99 13.97 -3.36 -3.24
C ILE A 99 14.89 -4.48 -2.77
N LEU A 100 15.57 -5.16 -3.71
CA LEU A 100 16.37 -6.35 -3.40
C LEU A 100 17.79 -6.04 -2.92
N SER A 101 18.23 -4.80 -3.07
CA SER A 101 19.57 -4.34 -2.65
C SER A 101 19.46 -3.16 -1.68
N ARG A 102 20.59 -2.66 -1.21
CA ARG A 102 20.63 -1.37 -0.51
C ARG A 102 20.23 -0.25 -1.48
N HIS A 103 19.52 0.75 -0.99
CA HIS A 103 19.04 1.87 -1.78
C HIS A 103 19.23 3.21 -1.05
N THR A 104 19.17 4.28 -1.82
CA THR A 104 19.21 5.67 -1.35
C THR A 104 17.88 6.39 -1.55
N VAL A 105 16.83 5.64 -1.84
CA VAL A 105 15.47 6.16 -2.04
C VAL A 105 14.97 6.80 -0.75
N VAL A 106 14.39 7.99 -0.86
CA VAL A 106 13.78 8.73 0.24
C VAL A 106 12.32 9.07 -0.07
N VAL A 107 11.56 9.44 0.96
CA VAL A 107 10.16 9.87 0.80
C VAL A 107 10.09 11.08 -0.16
N ASN A 108 9.08 11.10 -1.01
CA ASN A 108 8.84 12.05 -2.12
C ASN A 108 9.72 11.86 -3.36
N ASP A 109 10.66 10.95 -3.38
CA ASP A 109 11.33 10.59 -4.63
C ASP A 109 10.32 10.08 -5.66
N VAL A 110 10.56 10.38 -6.93
CA VAL A 110 9.83 9.81 -8.06
C VAL A 110 10.70 8.73 -8.72
N LEU A 111 10.15 7.53 -8.76
CA LEU A 111 10.79 6.37 -9.39
C LEU A 111 10.04 5.98 -10.65
N SER A 112 10.77 5.55 -11.67
CA SER A 112 10.17 4.84 -12.81
C SER A 112 10.23 3.34 -12.51
N VAL A 113 9.09 2.71 -12.35
CA VAL A 113 8.99 1.27 -12.08
C VAL A 113 8.54 0.52 -13.32
N THR A 114 9.15 -0.63 -13.56
CA THR A 114 8.77 -1.54 -14.64
C THR A 114 8.62 -2.95 -14.07
N PHE A 115 7.49 -3.60 -14.31
CA PHE A 115 7.22 -4.96 -13.86
C PHE A 115 6.27 -5.67 -14.80
N THR A 116 6.25 -7.00 -14.75
CA THR A 116 5.42 -7.84 -15.60
C THR A 116 4.29 -8.45 -14.77
N LEU A 117 3.05 -8.28 -15.23
CA LEU A 117 1.87 -8.90 -14.60
C LEU A 117 1.92 -10.42 -14.76
N ASP A 118 1.32 -11.13 -13.83
CA ASP A 118 1.11 -12.59 -13.89
C ASP A 118 -0.20 -12.97 -14.61
N ASP A 119 -0.68 -12.09 -15.48
CA ASP A 119 -1.78 -12.36 -16.39
C ASP A 119 -1.37 -13.32 -17.52
N LYS A 120 -2.35 -13.78 -18.30
CA LYS A 120 -2.09 -14.72 -19.41
C LYS A 120 -1.16 -14.15 -20.49
N GLN A 121 -1.19 -12.83 -20.67
CA GLN A 121 -0.42 -12.12 -21.69
C GLN A 121 0.96 -11.70 -21.21
N LYS A 122 1.27 -11.86 -19.90
CA LYS A 122 2.51 -11.37 -19.31
C LYS A 122 2.76 -9.90 -19.61
N THR A 123 1.75 -9.08 -19.34
CA THR A 123 1.74 -7.67 -19.70
C THR A 123 2.80 -6.89 -18.92
N ASP A 124 3.65 -6.16 -19.63
CA ASP A 124 4.63 -5.27 -19.01
C ASP A 124 3.98 -3.94 -18.64
N ILE A 125 4.22 -3.52 -17.42
CA ILE A 125 3.75 -2.25 -16.86
C ILE A 125 4.94 -1.35 -16.60
N ARG A 126 4.87 -0.12 -17.07
CA ARG A 126 5.83 0.93 -16.78
C ARG A 126 5.10 2.17 -16.27
N LYS A 127 5.42 2.63 -15.06
CA LYS A 127 4.74 3.76 -14.43
C LYS A 127 5.67 4.59 -13.56
N PRO A 128 5.46 5.92 -13.51
CA PRO A 128 6.08 6.76 -12.50
C PRO A 128 5.34 6.61 -11.17
N VAL A 129 6.08 6.49 -10.09
CA VAL A 129 5.55 6.40 -8.73
C VAL A 129 6.24 7.40 -7.82
N ARG A 130 5.49 7.98 -6.88
CA ARG A 130 6.02 8.84 -5.83
C ARG A 130 6.08 8.06 -4.52
N VAL A 131 7.25 8.01 -3.93
CA VAL A 131 7.48 7.34 -2.64
C VAL A 131 6.72 8.06 -1.53
N ARG A 132 5.91 7.31 -0.78
CA ARG A 132 5.12 7.83 0.35
C ARG A 132 5.58 7.28 1.69
N ARG A 133 6.06 6.05 1.73
CA ARG A 133 6.52 5.37 2.94
C ARG A 133 7.71 4.48 2.64
N ILE A 134 8.66 4.47 3.57
CA ILE A 134 9.83 3.59 3.53
C ILE A 134 9.91 2.84 4.87
N ASP A 135 10.05 1.53 4.78
CA ASP A 135 10.31 0.65 5.89
C ASP A 135 11.43 -0.32 5.47
N ASP A 136 12.67 0.07 5.75
CA ASP A 136 13.90 -0.58 5.29
C ASP A 136 13.90 -0.73 3.75
N ARG A 137 13.72 -1.91 3.23
CA ARG A 137 13.66 -2.21 1.79
C ARG A 137 12.25 -2.18 1.20
N PHE A 138 11.23 -2.13 2.06
CA PHE A 138 9.85 -1.99 1.61
C PHE A 138 9.53 -0.53 1.33
N ILE A 139 8.99 -0.27 0.13
CA ILE A 139 8.58 1.04 -0.34
C ILE A 139 7.08 1.02 -0.64
N GLY A 140 6.33 1.88 0.03
CA GLY A 140 4.96 2.20 -0.34
C GLY A 140 4.95 3.45 -1.22
N ALA A 141 4.42 3.35 -2.43
CA ALA A 141 4.42 4.43 -3.40
C ALA A 141 3.06 4.63 -4.07
N GLU A 142 2.78 5.85 -4.50
CA GLU A 142 1.59 6.24 -5.22
C GLU A 142 1.91 6.43 -6.70
N PHE A 143 1.05 5.95 -7.60
CA PHE A 143 1.19 6.23 -9.02
C PHE A 143 0.97 7.73 -9.25
N VAL A 144 1.92 8.38 -9.91
CA VAL A 144 1.85 9.82 -10.20
C VAL A 144 0.68 10.13 -11.15
N ASP A 145 0.37 9.21 -12.03
CA ASP A 145 -0.67 9.31 -13.08
C ASP A 145 -1.96 8.57 -12.75
N HIS A 146 -2.27 8.30 -11.47
CA HIS A 146 -3.41 7.46 -11.08
C HIS A 146 -4.78 8.01 -11.51
N ASP A 147 -4.91 9.33 -11.67
CA ASP A 147 -6.16 9.99 -12.09
C ASP A 147 -6.24 10.17 -13.61
N THR A 148 -5.21 9.78 -14.36
CA THR A 148 -5.15 9.94 -15.81
C THR A 148 -5.70 8.70 -16.52
N TYR A 149 -6.55 8.90 -17.53
CA TYR A 149 -7.01 7.80 -18.37
C TYR A 149 -5.90 7.38 -19.34
N THR A 150 -5.28 6.23 -19.07
CA THR A 150 -4.24 5.63 -19.91
C THR A 150 -4.54 4.15 -20.14
N ASP A 151 -3.98 3.56 -21.21
CA ASP A 151 -4.12 2.13 -21.45
C ASP A 151 -3.55 1.31 -20.30
N THR A 152 -2.45 1.74 -19.71
CA THR A 152 -1.84 1.10 -18.55
C THR A 152 -2.76 1.11 -17.33
N ASN A 153 -3.43 2.24 -17.06
CA ASN A 153 -4.38 2.36 -15.95
C ASN A 153 -5.62 1.49 -16.20
N ARG A 154 -6.07 1.37 -17.45
CA ARG A 154 -7.15 0.46 -17.85
C ARG A 154 -6.76 -1.00 -17.62
N ILE A 155 -5.58 -1.41 -18.05
CA ILE A 155 -5.05 -2.77 -17.86
C ILE A 155 -4.96 -3.11 -16.37
N LEU A 156 -4.42 -2.22 -15.56
CA LEU A 156 -4.35 -2.40 -14.10
C LEU A 156 -5.75 -2.48 -13.48
N GLY A 157 -6.70 -1.69 -13.96
CA GLY A 157 -8.09 -1.75 -13.52
C GLY A 157 -8.71 -3.14 -13.73
N PHE A 158 -8.52 -3.75 -14.90
CA PHE A 158 -8.96 -5.12 -15.18
C PHE A 158 -8.22 -6.17 -14.35
N TYR A 159 -6.91 -6.01 -14.22
CA TYR A 159 -6.07 -6.92 -13.42
C TYR A 159 -6.50 -6.96 -11.95
N LEU A 160 -6.96 -5.83 -11.40
CA LEU A 160 -7.38 -5.69 -10.01
C LEU A 160 -8.84 -6.09 -9.74
N MET A 161 -9.62 -6.42 -10.78
CA MET A 161 -10.99 -6.91 -10.56
C MET A 161 -10.97 -8.22 -9.78
N PRO A 162 -11.87 -8.40 -8.78
CA PRO A 162 -12.05 -9.67 -8.10
C PRO A 162 -12.40 -10.76 -9.11
N ARG A 163 -11.78 -11.93 -9.00
CA ARG A 163 -12.10 -13.13 -9.78
C ARG A 163 -13.02 -14.03 -8.99
#